data_a407688fbe11e35d59aa2436d16b4700
#
_entry.id   a407688fbe11e35d59aa2436d16b4700
#
_cell.length_a   1.000
_cell.length_b   1.000
_cell.length_c   1.000
_cell.angle_alpha   90.00
_cell.angle_beta   90.00
_cell.angle_gamma   90.00
#
_symmetry.space_group_name_H-M   'P 1'
#
loop_
_entity.id
_entity.type
_entity.pdbx_description
1 polymer ?
#
loop_
_entity_poly.entity_id
_entity_poly.type
_entity_poly.pdbx_seq_one_letter_code
_entity_poly.pdbx_strand_id
1 'polypeptide(L)'
;PYLRRTEYMIAYNVRAFPVEEAKTILKSNPRLLSLNEMYLVAVTYPRESKEFKEVFDIAARLYPDDPIALINSAATDLEGGNFVAALERLERVKNDPRAWNNMGVSYAKAGDLAKATEFLKKAADNGDPMAATNLKELKKEIKNQ
;
A
#
# COMPACT_ATOMS: atom_id res chain seq x y z
N PRO A 1 -13.48 2.54 11.36
CA PRO A 1 -13.67 1.94 10.04
C PRO A 1 -13.16 0.51 9.97
N TYR A 2 -13.94 -0.34 9.41
CA TYR A 2 -13.70 -1.78 9.38
C TYR A 2 -12.58 -2.21 8.42
N LEU A 3 -12.32 -1.47 7.35
CA LEU A 3 -11.31 -1.82 6.35
C LEU A 3 -10.06 -0.93 6.47
N ARG A 4 -9.27 -1.16 7.52
CA ARG A 4 -8.05 -0.39 7.80
C ARG A 4 -6.76 -1.08 7.38
N ARG A 5 -6.82 -2.39 7.09
CA ARG A 5 -5.63 -3.19 6.85
C ARG A 5 -5.20 -3.10 5.39
N THR A 6 -4.37 -2.11 5.10
CA THR A 6 -3.68 -1.98 3.82
C THR A 6 -2.31 -2.67 3.89
N GLU A 7 -1.79 -3.05 2.74
CA GLU A 7 -0.54 -3.78 2.65
C GLU A 7 0.56 -2.96 2.01
N TYR A 8 1.76 -3.08 2.58
CA TYR A 8 2.99 -2.54 2.03
C TYR A 8 3.93 -3.68 1.66
N MET A 9 4.53 -3.58 0.47
CA MET A 9 5.51 -4.54 -0.04
C MET A 9 6.91 -4.03 0.29
N ILE A 10 7.44 -4.41 1.46
CA ILE A 10 8.75 -3.98 1.95
C ILE A 10 9.58 -5.21 2.28
N ALA A 11 10.72 -5.36 1.61
CA ALA A 11 11.66 -6.42 1.90
C ALA A 11 12.59 -6.00 3.04
N TYR A 12 12.60 -6.77 4.14
CA TYR A 12 13.50 -6.52 5.25
C TYR A 12 14.81 -7.25 5.06
N ASN A 13 15.91 -6.56 5.38
CA ASN A 13 17.25 -7.10 5.33
C ASN A 13 17.80 -7.21 6.76
N VAL A 14 18.34 -8.38 7.11
CA VAL A 14 18.93 -8.62 8.43
C VAL A 14 20.28 -7.94 8.63
N ARG A 15 20.91 -7.43 7.59
CA ARG A 15 22.16 -6.66 7.71
C ARG A 15 21.90 -5.28 8.29
N ALA A 16 22.88 -4.75 9.00
CA ALA A 16 22.85 -3.37 9.42
C ALA A 16 22.69 -2.44 8.20
N PHE A 17 21.69 -1.57 8.26
CA PHE A 17 21.38 -0.63 7.19
C PHE A 17 21.77 0.79 7.65
N PRO A 18 22.55 1.56 6.86
CA PRO A 18 22.99 2.90 7.23
C PRO A 18 21.86 3.93 7.08
N VAL A 19 20.88 3.83 7.95
CA VAL A 19 19.62 4.58 7.87
C VAL A 19 19.83 6.10 7.90
N GLU A 20 20.69 6.61 8.75
CA GLU A 20 20.90 8.06 8.86
C GLU A 20 21.54 8.64 7.61
N GLU A 21 22.48 7.92 7.00
CA GLU A 21 23.08 8.28 5.73
C GLU A 21 22.02 8.24 4.61
N ALA A 22 21.22 7.18 4.58
CA ALA A 22 20.15 7.02 3.58
C ALA A 22 19.09 8.12 3.70
N LYS A 23 18.75 8.58 4.91
CA LYS A 23 17.85 9.73 5.10
C LYS A 23 18.40 10.99 4.46
N THR A 24 19.69 11.23 4.61
CA THR A 24 20.36 12.38 4.00
C THR A 24 20.34 12.28 2.47
N ILE A 25 20.66 11.10 1.94
CA ILE A 25 20.65 10.84 0.49
C ILE A 25 19.24 10.98 -0.07
N LEU A 26 18.23 10.50 0.64
CA LEU A 26 16.83 10.62 0.22
C LEU A 26 16.41 12.07 -0.02
N LYS A 27 16.90 12.97 0.82
CA LYS A 27 16.58 14.41 0.72
C LYS A 27 17.40 15.11 -0.37
N SER A 28 18.65 14.72 -0.57
CA SER A 28 19.58 15.40 -1.49
C SER A 28 19.58 14.81 -2.89
N ASN A 29 19.64 13.48 -3.02
CA ASN A 29 19.65 12.79 -4.30
C ASN A 29 19.05 11.39 -4.17
N PRO A 30 17.71 11.27 -4.09
CA PRO A 30 17.04 10.00 -3.85
C PRO A 30 17.28 8.95 -4.93
N ARG A 31 17.72 9.36 -6.13
CA ARG A 31 18.05 8.43 -7.21
C ARG A 31 19.23 7.51 -6.89
N LEU A 32 20.03 7.86 -5.89
CA LEU A 32 21.14 7.02 -5.44
C LEU A 32 20.68 5.86 -4.56
N LEU A 33 19.44 5.88 -4.10
CA LEU A 33 18.86 4.81 -3.29
C LEU A 33 18.02 3.88 -4.18
N SER A 34 18.11 2.58 -3.90
CA SER A 34 17.19 1.62 -4.46
C SER A 34 15.79 1.82 -3.84
N LEU A 35 14.77 1.31 -4.51
CA LEU A 35 13.40 1.37 -3.99
C LEU A 35 13.30 0.73 -2.60
N ASN A 36 13.94 -0.44 -2.40
CA ASN A 36 13.93 -1.11 -1.10
C ASN A 36 14.62 -0.28 -0.01
N GLU A 37 15.73 0.38 -0.33
CA GLU A 37 16.42 1.26 0.62
C GLU A 37 15.55 2.44 1.02
N MET A 38 14.78 3.01 0.09
CA MET A 38 13.80 4.05 0.43
C MET A 38 12.78 3.54 1.44
N TYR A 39 12.25 2.33 1.23
CA TYR A 39 11.25 1.76 2.15
C TYR A 39 11.85 1.43 3.52
N LEU A 40 13.11 1.03 3.58
CA LEU A 40 13.80 0.83 4.85
C LEU A 40 13.97 2.16 5.63
N VAL A 41 14.12 3.27 4.91
CA VAL A 41 14.05 4.60 5.53
C VAL A 41 12.64 4.88 6.02
N ALA A 42 11.63 4.61 5.21
CA ALA A 42 10.24 4.88 5.57
C ALA A 42 9.83 4.23 6.89
N VAL A 43 10.20 2.95 7.09
CA VAL A 43 9.79 2.22 8.31
C VAL A 43 10.46 2.72 9.59
N THR A 44 11.42 3.64 9.50
CA THR A 44 11.99 4.30 10.68
C THR A 44 11.10 5.42 11.21
N TYR A 45 10.14 5.87 10.42
CA TYR A 45 9.18 6.91 10.82
C TYR A 45 7.87 6.28 11.30
N PRO A 46 7.13 6.96 12.18
CA PRO A 46 5.78 6.52 12.52
C PRO A 46 4.92 6.43 11.27
N ARG A 47 4.12 5.37 11.16
CA ARG A 47 3.34 5.05 9.96
C ARG A 47 2.39 6.18 9.53
N GLU A 48 1.85 6.93 10.47
CA GLU A 48 0.94 8.04 10.18
C GLU A 48 1.64 9.39 10.02
N SER A 49 2.97 9.39 10.07
CA SER A 49 3.74 10.64 9.99
C SER A 49 3.81 11.16 8.55
N LYS A 50 4.01 12.47 8.45
CA LYS A 50 4.26 13.15 7.18
C LYS A 50 5.52 12.59 6.50
N GLU A 51 6.54 12.30 7.29
CA GLU A 51 7.82 11.78 6.81
C GLU A 51 7.65 10.39 6.17
N PHE A 52 6.84 9.52 6.77
CA PHE A 52 6.52 8.21 6.22
C PHE A 52 5.88 8.34 4.83
N LYS A 53 4.84 9.16 4.72
CA LYS A 53 4.14 9.40 3.46
C LYS A 53 5.07 9.99 2.40
N GLU A 54 5.90 10.94 2.78
CA GLU A 54 6.81 11.62 1.85
C GLU A 54 7.77 10.65 1.16
N VAL A 55 8.28 9.64 1.88
CA VAL A 55 9.15 8.63 1.28
C VAL A 55 8.43 7.88 0.17
N PHE A 56 7.18 7.46 0.38
CA PHE A 56 6.40 6.74 -0.63
C PHE A 56 6.05 7.64 -1.82
N ASP A 57 5.80 8.92 -1.59
CA ASP A 57 5.56 9.87 -2.67
C ASP A 57 6.82 10.04 -3.55
N ILE A 58 7.99 10.12 -2.93
CA ILE A 58 9.27 10.18 -3.66
C ILE A 58 9.47 8.89 -4.46
N ALA A 59 9.28 7.74 -3.85
CA ALA A 59 9.44 6.44 -4.50
C ALA A 59 8.52 6.30 -5.72
N ALA A 60 7.25 6.66 -5.59
CA ALA A 60 6.29 6.59 -6.69
C ALA A 60 6.64 7.53 -7.84
N ARG A 61 7.18 8.69 -7.52
CA ARG A 61 7.61 9.66 -8.54
C ARG A 61 8.84 9.19 -9.32
N LEU A 62 9.78 8.51 -8.64
CA LEU A 62 11.00 8.02 -9.28
C LEU A 62 10.79 6.69 -10.00
N TYR A 63 9.84 5.89 -9.56
CA TYR A 63 9.54 4.57 -10.11
C TYR A 63 8.06 4.46 -10.49
N PRO A 64 7.59 5.28 -11.45
CA PRO A 64 6.15 5.42 -11.73
C PRO A 64 5.50 4.17 -12.32
N ASP A 65 6.29 3.25 -12.88
CA ASP A 65 5.77 2.02 -13.48
C ASP A 65 6.11 0.76 -12.68
N ASP A 66 6.77 0.92 -11.53
CA ASP A 66 7.10 -0.22 -10.68
C ASP A 66 5.86 -0.66 -9.89
N PRO A 67 5.46 -1.95 -9.99
CA PRO A 67 4.27 -2.43 -9.29
C PRO A 67 4.32 -2.25 -7.77
N ILE A 68 5.48 -2.46 -7.16
CA ILE A 68 5.65 -2.29 -5.71
C ILE A 68 5.48 -0.82 -5.33
N ALA A 69 6.08 0.10 -6.10
CA ALA A 69 5.93 1.53 -5.86
C ALA A 69 4.46 1.97 -5.98
N LEU A 70 3.74 1.47 -6.98
CA LEU A 70 2.32 1.77 -7.17
C LEU A 70 1.47 1.23 -6.02
N ILE A 71 1.69 -0.01 -5.61
CA ILE A 71 0.95 -0.65 -4.51
C ILE A 71 1.18 0.09 -3.19
N ASN A 72 2.44 0.41 -2.87
CA ASN A 72 2.79 1.09 -1.62
C ASN A 72 2.27 2.54 -1.60
N SER A 73 2.37 3.25 -2.72
CA SER A 73 1.82 4.60 -2.82
C SER A 73 0.29 4.60 -2.68
N ALA A 74 -0.37 3.61 -3.27
CA ALA A 74 -1.81 3.43 -3.09
C ALA A 74 -2.17 3.17 -1.62
N ALA A 75 -1.35 2.42 -0.89
CA ALA A 75 -1.56 2.19 0.53
C ALA A 75 -1.52 3.50 1.34
N THR A 76 -0.57 4.40 1.04
CA THR A 76 -0.51 5.71 1.69
C THR A 76 -1.71 6.58 1.32
N ASP A 77 -2.16 6.53 0.06
CA ASP A 77 -3.37 7.23 -0.37
C ASP A 77 -4.59 6.74 0.41
N LEU A 78 -4.74 5.42 0.58
CA LEU A 78 -5.83 4.82 1.35
C LEU A 78 -5.83 5.25 2.81
N GLU A 79 -4.66 5.23 3.45
CA GLU A 79 -4.52 5.67 4.84
C GLU A 79 -4.85 7.15 5.01
N GLY A 80 -4.57 7.95 3.99
CA GLY A 80 -4.94 9.36 3.95
C GLY A 80 -6.40 9.63 3.54
N GLY A 81 -7.17 8.59 3.26
CA GLY A 81 -8.57 8.71 2.86
C GLY A 81 -8.79 8.99 1.38
N ASN A 82 -7.74 8.98 0.56
CA ASN A 82 -7.84 9.25 -0.87
C ASN A 82 -7.95 7.96 -1.68
N PHE A 83 -9.11 7.34 -1.64
CA PHE A 83 -9.35 6.07 -2.35
C PHE A 83 -9.38 6.25 -3.87
N VAL A 84 -9.72 7.43 -4.39
CA VAL A 84 -9.70 7.70 -5.85
C VAL A 84 -8.28 7.61 -6.39
N ALA A 85 -7.32 8.30 -5.75
CA ALA A 85 -5.92 8.22 -6.15
C ALA A 85 -5.38 6.79 -6.01
N ALA A 86 -5.76 6.09 -4.95
CA ALA A 86 -5.38 4.70 -4.76
C ALA A 86 -5.87 3.81 -5.90
N LEU A 87 -7.13 3.94 -6.29
CA LEU A 87 -7.70 3.16 -7.40
C LEU A 87 -7.00 3.45 -8.73
N GLU A 88 -6.70 4.70 -9.03
CA GLU A 88 -5.99 5.07 -10.26
C GLU A 88 -4.65 4.36 -10.37
N ARG A 89 -3.90 4.27 -9.26
CA ARG A 89 -2.62 3.56 -9.22
C ARG A 89 -2.80 2.06 -9.34
N LEU A 90 -3.74 1.50 -8.57
CA LEU A 90 -3.96 0.05 -8.49
C LEU A 90 -4.53 -0.54 -9.79
N GLU A 91 -5.37 0.21 -10.52
CA GLU A 91 -5.89 -0.25 -11.81
C GLU A 91 -4.77 -0.55 -12.81
N ARG A 92 -3.65 0.16 -12.72
CA ARG A 92 -2.48 -0.08 -13.58
C ARG A 92 -1.80 -1.41 -13.29
N VAL A 93 -2.02 -1.98 -12.11
CA VAL A 93 -1.43 -3.25 -11.66
C VAL A 93 -2.49 -4.27 -11.23
N LYS A 94 -3.69 -4.17 -11.76
CA LYS A 94 -4.84 -5.01 -11.35
C LYS A 94 -4.64 -6.51 -11.55
N ASN A 95 -3.70 -6.91 -12.40
CA ASN A 95 -3.39 -8.32 -12.63
C ASN A 95 -2.31 -8.85 -11.67
N ASP A 96 -1.74 -7.99 -10.83
CA ASP A 96 -0.76 -8.39 -9.83
C ASP A 96 -1.50 -8.78 -8.54
N PRO A 97 -1.40 -10.05 -8.09
CA PRO A 97 -2.09 -10.50 -6.88
C PRO A 97 -1.77 -9.67 -5.64
N ARG A 98 -0.59 -9.05 -5.59
CA ARG A 98 -0.18 -8.20 -4.46
C ARG A 98 -1.02 -6.93 -4.34
N ALA A 99 -1.69 -6.51 -5.42
CA ALA A 99 -2.55 -5.33 -5.44
C ALA A 99 -3.98 -5.61 -4.97
N TRP A 100 -4.41 -6.88 -4.97
CA TRP A 100 -5.82 -7.23 -4.82
C TRP A 100 -6.45 -6.84 -3.48
N ASN A 101 -5.72 -7.00 -2.37
CA ASN A 101 -6.24 -6.58 -1.07
C ASN A 101 -6.51 -5.07 -1.04
N ASN A 102 -5.53 -4.28 -1.47
CA ASN A 102 -5.66 -2.81 -1.48
C ASN A 102 -6.75 -2.36 -2.48
N MET A 103 -6.91 -3.06 -3.60
CA MET A 103 -8.01 -2.79 -4.52
C MET A 103 -9.36 -3.03 -3.86
N GLY A 104 -9.50 -4.15 -3.16
CA GLY A 104 -10.73 -4.46 -2.43
C GLY A 104 -11.07 -3.41 -1.38
N VAL A 105 -10.08 -2.97 -0.61
CA VAL A 105 -10.24 -1.89 0.38
C VAL A 105 -10.65 -0.58 -0.31
N SER A 106 -10.01 -0.26 -1.42
CA SER A 106 -10.32 0.97 -2.17
C SER A 106 -11.75 0.99 -2.71
N TYR A 107 -12.20 -0.12 -3.29
CA TYR A 107 -13.57 -0.24 -3.77
C TYR A 107 -14.59 -0.18 -2.64
N ALA A 108 -14.29 -0.78 -1.48
CA ALA A 108 -15.17 -0.69 -0.32
C ALA A 108 -15.34 0.76 0.16
N LYS A 109 -14.25 1.51 0.20
CA LYS A 109 -14.30 2.94 0.57
C LYS A 109 -15.03 3.78 -0.48
N ALA A 110 -14.99 3.36 -1.74
CA ALA A 110 -15.74 4.00 -2.83
C ALA A 110 -17.23 3.63 -2.83
N GLY A 111 -17.64 2.67 -2.02
CA GLY A 111 -19.02 2.20 -1.97
C GLY A 111 -19.37 1.11 -2.98
N ASP A 112 -18.42 0.65 -3.79
CA ASP A 112 -18.61 -0.46 -4.72
C ASP A 112 -18.37 -1.79 -4.01
N LEU A 113 -19.38 -2.23 -3.27
CA LEU A 113 -19.28 -3.41 -2.42
C LEU A 113 -19.14 -4.70 -3.24
N ALA A 114 -19.65 -4.73 -4.45
CA ALA A 114 -19.54 -5.90 -5.34
C ALA A 114 -18.08 -6.10 -5.77
N LYS A 115 -17.41 -5.06 -6.26
CA LYS A 115 -16.00 -5.12 -6.63
C LYS A 115 -15.11 -5.32 -5.41
N ALA A 116 -15.43 -4.69 -4.28
CA ALA A 116 -14.71 -4.90 -3.04
C ALA A 116 -14.71 -6.39 -2.65
N THR A 117 -15.87 -7.03 -2.69
CA THR A 117 -16.02 -8.47 -2.40
C THR A 117 -15.21 -9.31 -3.38
N GLU A 118 -15.29 -9.01 -4.67
CA GLU A 118 -14.56 -9.72 -5.72
C GLU A 118 -13.06 -9.71 -5.45
N PHE A 119 -12.46 -8.54 -5.26
CA PHE A 119 -11.02 -8.41 -5.09
C PHE A 119 -10.53 -8.96 -3.74
N LEU A 120 -11.27 -8.75 -2.67
CA LEU A 120 -10.92 -9.32 -1.37
C LEU A 120 -11.00 -10.85 -1.40
N LYS A 121 -11.98 -11.40 -2.10
CA LYS A 121 -12.08 -12.85 -2.28
C LYS A 121 -10.92 -13.40 -3.09
N LYS A 122 -10.56 -12.75 -4.20
CA LYS A 122 -9.39 -13.13 -5.01
C LYS A 122 -8.12 -13.14 -4.18
N ALA A 123 -7.91 -12.10 -3.39
CA ALA A 123 -6.73 -11.98 -2.53
C ALA A 123 -6.73 -13.06 -1.44
N ALA A 124 -7.86 -13.28 -0.79
CA ALA A 124 -7.99 -14.32 0.25
C ALA A 124 -7.77 -15.72 -0.32
N ASP A 125 -8.34 -16.02 -1.48
CA ASP A 125 -8.15 -17.31 -2.18
C ASP A 125 -6.69 -17.51 -2.61
N ASN A 126 -5.96 -16.41 -2.82
CA ASN A 126 -4.52 -16.43 -3.11
C ASN A 126 -3.65 -16.53 -1.85
N GLY A 127 -4.26 -16.69 -0.68
CA GLY A 127 -3.55 -16.91 0.58
C GLY A 127 -3.25 -15.67 1.39
N ASP A 128 -3.87 -14.54 1.09
CA ASP A 128 -3.66 -13.28 1.83
C ASP A 128 -4.53 -13.25 3.10
N PRO A 129 -3.92 -13.38 4.31
CA PRO A 129 -4.69 -13.39 5.55
C PRO A 129 -5.33 -12.04 5.88
N MET A 130 -4.73 -10.95 5.45
CA MET A 130 -5.28 -9.61 5.65
C MET A 130 -6.55 -9.44 4.82
N ALA A 131 -6.54 -9.90 3.58
CA ALA A 131 -7.71 -9.89 2.71
C ALA A 131 -8.83 -10.77 3.26
N ALA A 132 -8.50 -11.93 3.82
CA ALA A 132 -9.50 -12.81 4.45
C ALA A 132 -10.19 -12.11 5.61
N THR A 133 -9.43 -11.39 6.45
CA THR A 133 -9.98 -10.58 7.55
C THR A 133 -10.86 -9.44 7.02
N ASN A 134 -10.36 -8.71 6.03
CA ASN A 134 -11.12 -7.61 5.41
C ASN A 134 -12.41 -8.11 4.77
N LEU A 135 -12.39 -9.26 4.11
CA LEU A 135 -13.59 -9.86 3.51
C LEU A 135 -14.63 -10.20 4.57
N LYS A 136 -14.20 -10.77 5.69
CA LYS A 136 -15.09 -11.09 6.81
C LYS A 136 -15.75 -9.84 7.38
N GLU A 137 -14.97 -8.78 7.58
CA GLU A 137 -15.50 -7.51 8.08
C GLU A 137 -16.46 -6.87 7.08
N LEU A 138 -16.14 -6.91 5.78
CA LEU A 138 -17.02 -6.39 4.73
C LEU A 138 -18.36 -7.12 4.71
N LYS A 139 -18.36 -8.45 4.83
CA LYS A 139 -19.59 -9.25 4.86
C LYS A 139 -20.47 -8.90 6.05
N LYS A 140 -19.88 -8.63 7.23
CA LYS A 140 -20.62 -8.16 8.40
C LYS A 140 -21.28 -6.81 8.13
N GLU A 141 -20.53 -5.90 7.52
CA GLU A 141 -21.01 -4.56 7.20
C GLU A 141 -22.19 -4.61 6.22
N ILE A 142 -22.08 -5.42 5.17
CA ILE A 142 -23.17 -5.62 4.19
C ILE A 142 -24.41 -6.19 4.89
N LYS A 143 -24.23 -7.16 5.77
CA LYS A 143 -25.34 -7.82 6.49
C LYS A 143 -26.07 -6.84 7.42
N ASN A 144 -25.36 -5.86 7.97
CA ASN A 144 -25.91 -4.89 8.91
C ASN A 144 -26.59 -3.69 8.23
N GLN A 145 -26.52 -3.61 6.91
CA GLN A 145 -27.22 -2.61 6.11
C GLN A 145 -28.62 -3.12 5.75
#